data_dc3ecadf39329e6c274896a728737a36
#
_entry.id   dc3ecadf39329e6c274896a728737a36
#
_cell.length_a   1.000
_cell.length_b   1.000
_cell.length_c   1.000
_cell.angle_alpha   90.00
_cell.angle_beta   90.00
_cell.angle_gamma   90.00
#
_symmetry.space_group_name_H-M   'P 1'
#
loop_
_entity.id
_entity.type
_entity.pdbx_description
1 polymer ?
#
loop_
_entity_poly.entity_id
_entity_poly.type
_entity_poly.pdbx_seq_one_letter_code
_entity_poly.pdbx_strand_id
1 'polypeptide(L)'
;MIYPALRILHIVRRYGPVGGMERYVWELSHELHGMGQHITIICEQCLETPTAGIQVIALGTVRPKPRWLALLRFGARVQTWLKHHKAGFDLIHSHERTAVHHVTTFHAPPFANVLKKPFWKRWSVRVKMQLYLEKRELQTARCIIPNSTFIARELAHYYPSQAEKMTSPIAPGVQVLSARPFSAVAKEGGIVGFVGKEWKRKGLPLAVEIVAELKKKRPLLQFIVVGPDKKDIASVLQALGDSAHSAGWQAQPDYSHFDVLLHPASHEPYGMVIAEAMAAGVAVVISDQCGAAAHVQTGAGSVLPLSAPLPLWVHALEQALTRNTPVPEFSRPWQQVALEHLTLYRAMLRSGTDQAPALL
;
A
#
# COMPACT_ATOMS: atom_id res chain seq x y z
N MET A 1 -30.59 10.45 10.89
CA MET A 1 -29.99 10.51 12.25
C MET A 1 -28.66 11.21 12.17
N ILE A 2 -28.50 12.35 12.85
CA ILE A 2 -27.19 13.05 12.95
C ILE A 2 -26.42 12.29 14.04
N TYR A 3 -25.37 11.56 13.63
CA TYR A 3 -24.47 10.91 14.60
C TYR A 3 -23.50 11.93 15.18
N PRO A 4 -23.17 11.87 16.48
CA PRO A 4 -22.18 12.76 17.07
C PRO A 4 -20.82 12.58 16.40
N ALA A 5 -20.04 13.65 16.36
CA ALA A 5 -18.67 13.61 15.87
C ALA A 5 -17.81 12.71 16.78
N LEU A 6 -17.02 11.84 16.20
CA LEU A 6 -16.08 10.97 16.92
C LEU A 6 -14.75 11.69 17.12
N ARG A 7 -14.14 11.48 18.30
CA ARG A 7 -12.77 11.89 18.60
C ARG A 7 -11.83 10.72 18.30
N ILE A 8 -11.15 10.79 17.15
CA ILE A 8 -10.33 9.71 16.61
C ILE A 8 -8.85 10.07 16.73
N LEU A 9 -8.09 9.17 17.34
CA LEU A 9 -6.63 9.25 17.41
C LEU A 9 -6.01 8.28 16.39
N HIS A 10 -5.23 8.82 15.45
CA HIS A 10 -4.38 8.01 14.57
C HIS A 10 -2.93 7.98 15.07
N ILE A 11 -2.30 6.81 15.01
CA ILE A 11 -0.90 6.60 15.40
C ILE A 11 -0.09 6.21 14.18
N VAL A 12 0.88 7.03 13.80
CA VAL A 12 1.80 6.83 12.67
C VAL A 12 3.16 7.41 12.99
N ARG A 13 4.27 6.83 12.52
CA ARG A 13 5.59 7.38 12.84
C ARG A 13 5.93 8.66 12.07
N ARG A 14 5.54 8.73 10.81
CA ARG A 14 5.70 9.92 9.96
C ARG A 14 4.34 10.30 9.41
N TYR A 15 3.96 11.55 9.55
CA TYR A 15 2.69 12.06 9.06
C TYR A 15 2.92 13.04 7.92
N GLY A 16 2.35 12.77 6.76
CA GLY A 16 2.49 13.54 5.52
C GLY A 16 2.25 12.68 4.29
N PRO A 17 2.11 13.26 3.09
CA PRO A 17 1.79 12.54 1.85
C PRO A 17 3.03 11.85 1.22
N VAL A 18 3.83 11.15 2.04
CA VAL A 18 5.08 10.50 1.65
C VAL A 18 5.01 9.00 1.87
N GLY A 19 5.26 8.21 0.84
CA GLY A 19 5.16 6.74 0.93
C GLY A 19 3.72 6.23 0.93
N GLY A 20 3.54 4.91 0.99
CA GLY A 20 2.21 4.31 0.86
C GLY A 20 1.37 4.40 2.13
N MET A 21 1.93 4.02 3.29
CA MET A 21 1.22 4.02 4.56
C MET A 21 1.01 5.45 5.08
N GLU A 22 2.03 6.28 5.01
CA GLU A 22 1.97 7.66 5.46
C GLU A 22 0.93 8.45 4.68
N ARG A 23 0.89 8.30 3.35
CA ARG A 23 -0.13 8.90 2.48
C ARG A 23 -1.52 8.37 2.80
N TYR A 24 -1.65 7.07 3.09
CA TYR A 24 -2.94 6.50 3.50
C TYR A 24 -3.49 7.22 4.75
N VAL A 25 -2.67 7.40 5.79
CA VAL A 25 -3.09 8.08 7.01
C VAL A 25 -3.39 9.55 6.77
N TRP A 26 -2.58 10.19 5.92
CA TRP A 26 -2.77 11.59 5.52
C TRP A 26 -4.14 11.80 4.87
N GLU A 27 -4.42 11.09 3.79
CA GLU A 27 -5.67 11.23 3.05
C GLU A 27 -6.88 10.85 3.91
N LEU A 28 -6.80 9.70 4.62
CA LEU A 28 -7.88 9.25 5.51
C LEU A 28 -8.21 10.28 6.59
N SER A 29 -7.22 10.86 7.21
CA SER A 29 -7.42 11.84 8.29
C SER A 29 -8.06 13.14 7.79
N HIS A 30 -7.68 13.60 6.59
CA HIS A 30 -8.27 14.78 5.96
C HIS A 30 -9.73 14.55 5.56
N GLU A 31 -10.03 13.41 4.98
CA GLU A 31 -11.41 13.06 4.62
C GLU A 31 -12.31 12.88 5.85
N LEU A 32 -11.83 12.19 6.90
CA LEU A 32 -12.58 12.04 8.15
C LEU A 32 -12.82 13.41 8.82
N HIS A 33 -11.83 14.30 8.79
CA HIS A 33 -11.99 15.67 9.28
C HIS A 33 -13.03 16.44 8.44
N GLY A 34 -12.97 16.35 7.11
CA GLY A 34 -13.96 16.93 6.19
C GLY A 34 -15.38 16.40 6.42
N MET A 35 -15.52 15.17 6.94
CA MET A 35 -16.78 14.58 7.39
C MET A 35 -17.20 15.02 8.80
N GLY A 36 -16.54 16.01 9.39
CA GLY A 36 -16.87 16.58 10.69
C GLY A 36 -16.37 15.78 11.90
N GLN A 37 -15.39 14.86 11.72
CA GLN A 37 -14.80 14.15 12.84
C GLN A 37 -13.65 14.94 13.47
N HIS A 38 -13.43 14.77 14.79
CA HIS A 38 -12.30 15.37 15.50
C HIS A 38 -11.09 14.47 15.40
N ILE A 39 -10.09 14.89 14.62
CA ILE A 39 -8.91 14.07 14.33
C ILE A 39 -7.69 14.57 15.10
N THR A 40 -7.05 13.65 15.79
CA THR A 40 -5.74 13.84 16.40
C THR A 40 -4.75 12.82 15.83
N ILE A 41 -3.55 13.28 15.50
CA ILE A 41 -2.46 12.45 15.00
C ILE A 41 -1.35 12.43 16.04
N ILE A 42 -0.89 11.25 16.44
CA ILE A 42 0.39 11.10 17.16
C ILE A 42 1.44 10.56 16.19
N CYS A 43 2.56 11.28 16.08
CA CYS A 43 3.66 10.88 15.21
C CYS A 43 5.03 11.16 15.84
N GLU A 44 6.12 10.63 15.22
CA GLU A 44 7.49 11.07 15.50
C GLU A 44 7.80 12.40 14.80
N GLN A 45 7.35 12.49 13.53
CA GLN A 45 7.57 13.66 12.68
C GLN A 45 6.31 13.98 11.88
N CYS A 46 5.94 15.25 11.88
CA CYS A 46 5.02 15.83 10.90
C CYS A 46 5.86 16.39 9.75
N LEU A 47 5.64 15.90 8.55
CA LEU A 47 6.44 16.23 7.36
C LEU A 47 5.78 17.34 6.52
N GLU A 48 4.49 17.55 6.72
CA GLU A 48 3.68 18.54 6.01
C GLU A 48 2.65 19.11 6.97
N THR A 49 2.35 20.41 6.81
CA THR A 49 1.33 21.08 7.63
C THR A 49 -0.06 20.56 7.24
N PRO A 50 -0.82 19.97 8.16
CA PRO A 50 -2.16 19.49 7.86
C PRO A 50 -3.18 20.63 7.72
N THR A 51 -4.36 20.31 7.19
CA THR A 51 -5.51 21.22 7.20
C THR A 51 -5.82 21.71 8.62
N ALA A 52 -6.19 22.97 8.75
CA ALA A 52 -6.61 23.55 10.02
C ALA A 52 -7.75 22.73 10.67
N GLY A 53 -7.61 22.41 11.96
CA GLY A 53 -8.55 21.58 12.70
C GLY A 53 -8.07 20.15 12.94
N ILE A 54 -7.08 19.65 12.23
CA ILE A 54 -6.41 18.37 12.54
C ILE A 54 -5.30 18.65 13.56
N GLN A 55 -5.43 18.08 14.76
CA GLN A 55 -4.43 18.23 15.81
C GLN A 55 -3.28 17.25 15.59
N VAL A 56 -2.03 17.73 15.59
CA VAL A 56 -0.84 16.88 15.45
C VAL A 56 0.04 16.99 16.70
N ILE A 57 0.37 15.83 17.28
CA ILE A 57 1.26 15.68 18.44
C ILE A 57 2.54 15.00 17.95
N ALA A 58 3.57 15.80 17.69
CA ALA A 58 4.88 15.30 17.31
C ALA A 58 5.71 14.97 18.56
N LEU A 59 5.95 13.68 18.80
CA LEU A 59 6.72 13.19 19.97
C LEU A 59 8.25 13.26 19.76
N GLY A 60 8.69 13.71 18.58
CA GLY A 60 10.10 13.72 18.19
C GLY A 60 10.61 12.36 17.73
N THR A 61 11.69 12.37 16.95
CA THR A 61 12.29 11.18 16.37
C THR A 61 12.98 10.30 17.42
N VAL A 62 12.94 8.99 17.20
CA VAL A 62 13.74 8.02 17.93
C VAL A 62 14.90 7.53 17.06
N ARG A 63 15.97 7.03 17.68
CA ARG A 63 17.07 6.39 16.93
C ARG A 63 16.51 5.29 16.03
N PRO A 64 16.74 5.35 14.70
CA PRO A 64 16.04 4.46 13.75
C PRO A 64 16.51 3.02 13.77
N LYS A 65 17.72 2.77 14.29
CA LYS A 65 18.33 1.42 14.34
C LYS A 65 18.62 0.99 15.78
N PRO A 66 18.43 -0.30 16.09
CA PRO A 66 17.77 -1.31 15.26
C PRO A 66 16.24 -1.04 15.18
N ARG A 67 15.62 -1.35 14.02
CA ARG A 67 14.20 -0.99 13.75
C ARG A 67 13.22 -1.49 14.82
N TRP A 68 13.40 -2.70 15.35
CA TRP A 68 12.52 -3.24 16.39
C TRP A 68 12.56 -2.41 17.68
N LEU A 69 13.75 -1.90 18.06
CA LEU A 69 13.91 -1.05 19.23
C LEU A 69 13.31 0.35 19.00
N ALA A 70 13.43 0.88 17.79
CA ALA A 70 12.76 2.13 17.42
C ALA A 70 11.24 2.02 17.56
N LEU A 71 10.65 0.92 17.09
CA LEU A 71 9.21 0.64 17.24
C LEU A 71 8.78 0.53 18.71
N LEU A 72 9.58 -0.15 19.55
CA LEU A 72 9.32 -0.23 21.00
C LEU A 72 9.38 1.15 21.67
N ARG A 73 10.41 1.94 21.37
CA ARG A 73 10.58 3.29 21.94
C ARG A 73 9.45 4.22 21.55
N PHE A 74 9.05 4.20 20.27
CA PHE A 74 7.91 4.95 19.81
C PHE A 74 6.62 4.53 20.52
N GLY A 75 6.34 3.23 20.58
CA GLY A 75 5.19 2.68 21.28
C GLY A 75 5.15 3.06 22.76
N ALA A 76 6.31 3.04 23.45
CA ALA A 76 6.41 3.46 24.84
C ALA A 76 6.10 4.96 25.03
N ARG A 77 6.60 5.84 24.13
CA ARG A 77 6.27 7.26 24.16
C ARG A 77 4.78 7.52 23.94
N VAL A 78 4.17 6.84 22.97
CA VAL A 78 2.72 6.91 22.73
C VAL A 78 1.95 6.45 23.96
N GLN A 79 2.35 5.34 24.57
CA GLN A 79 1.71 4.82 25.79
C GLN A 79 1.83 5.82 26.97
N THR A 80 3.01 6.42 27.16
CA THR A 80 3.22 7.43 28.22
C THR A 80 2.33 8.64 27.98
N TRP A 81 2.26 9.14 26.75
CA TRP A 81 1.40 10.28 26.42
C TRP A 81 -0.08 9.96 26.66
N LEU A 82 -0.54 8.77 26.24
CA LEU A 82 -1.92 8.32 26.44
C LEU A 82 -2.30 8.16 27.93
N LYS A 83 -1.39 7.82 28.83
CA LYS A 83 -1.69 7.74 30.27
C LYS A 83 -2.26 9.04 30.82
N HIS A 84 -1.85 10.19 30.28
CA HIS A 84 -2.27 11.51 30.70
C HIS A 84 -3.42 12.10 29.86
N HIS A 85 -3.76 11.48 28.69
CA HIS A 85 -4.68 12.06 27.72
C HIS A 85 -5.78 11.06 27.25
N LYS A 86 -5.89 9.90 27.90
CA LYS A 86 -6.70 8.76 27.41
C LYS A 86 -8.21 9.06 27.33
N ALA A 87 -8.74 9.81 28.28
CA ALA A 87 -10.18 10.13 28.33
C ALA A 87 -10.68 11.00 27.15
N GLY A 88 -9.76 11.44 26.29
CA GLY A 88 -10.07 12.34 25.17
C GLY A 88 -10.52 11.66 23.88
N PHE A 89 -10.45 10.33 23.73
CA PHE A 89 -10.67 9.65 22.46
C PHE A 89 -11.72 8.55 22.54
N ASP A 90 -12.62 8.55 21.56
CA ASP A 90 -13.63 7.50 21.43
C ASP A 90 -13.00 6.28 20.74
N LEU A 91 -11.99 6.51 19.86
CA LEU A 91 -11.30 5.45 19.13
C LEU A 91 -9.82 5.78 18.92
N ILE A 92 -8.97 4.76 19.08
CA ILE A 92 -7.54 4.81 18.79
C ILE A 92 -7.24 3.85 17.65
N HIS A 93 -6.77 4.37 16.52
CA HIS A 93 -6.41 3.62 15.33
C HIS A 93 -4.91 3.69 15.09
N SER A 94 -4.23 2.55 15.11
CA SER A 94 -2.79 2.47 14.84
C SER A 94 -2.52 1.99 13.41
N HIS A 95 -1.50 2.59 12.80
CA HIS A 95 -0.91 2.14 11.55
C HIS A 95 0.52 1.61 11.76
N GLU A 96 0.91 1.46 13.02
CA GLU A 96 2.23 1.02 13.45
C GLU A 96 2.13 -0.10 14.50
N ARG A 97 3.22 -0.82 14.70
CA ARG A 97 3.30 -1.94 15.66
C ARG A 97 3.30 -1.47 17.11
N THR A 98 2.18 -0.87 17.53
CA THR A 98 1.95 -0.44 18.92
C THR A 98 1.13 -1.48 19.70
N ALA A 99 0.83 -1.18 20.98
CA ALA A 99 0.00 -2.03 21.84
C ALA A 99 -0.97 -1.19 22.68
N VAL A 100 -1.49 -0.11 22.10
CA VAL A 100 -2.37 0.86 22.78
C VAL A 100 -3.52 1.32 21.89
N HIS A 101 -4.00 0.46 20.99
CA HIS A 101 -4.99 0.79 19.98
C HIS A 101 -6.22 -0.12 20.06
N HIS A 102 -7.33 0.36 19.54
CA HIS A 102 -8.56 -0.42 19.33
C HIS A 102 -8.57 -1.05 17.94
N VAL A 103 -8.09 -0.31 16.94
CA VAL A 103 -8.04 -0.69 15.53
C VAL A 103 -6.62 -0.66 15.03
N THR A 104 -6.24 -1.60 14.19
CA THR A 104 -5.00 -1.53 13.40
C THR A 104 -5.28 -1.75 11.93
N THR A 105 -4.72 -0.90 11.04
CA THR A 105 -4.67 -1.18 9.60
C THR A 105 -3.32 -1.78 9.23
N PHE A 106 -3.36 -2.94 8.59
CA PHE A 106 -2.17 -3.67 8.21
C PHE A 106 -1.76 -3.33 6.78
N HIS A 107 -0.67 -2.55 6.63
CA HIS A 107 -0.23 -1.98 5.35
C HIS A 107 0.88 -2.75 4.66
N ALA A 108 1.54 -3.66 5.37
CA ALA A 108 2.72 -4.37 4.90
C ALA A 108 2.49 -5.89 4.90
N PRO A 109 3.33 -6.65 4.19
CA PRO A 109 3.32 -8.11 4.34
C PRO A 109 3.59 -8.51 5.80
N PRO A 110 2.94 -9.55 6.32
CA PRO A 110 3.26 -10.07 7.62
C PRO A 110 4.76 -10.40 7.72
N PHE A 111 5.42 -9.93 8.77
CA PHE A 111 6.82 -10.27 9.00
C PHE A 111 6.99 -11.78 9.23
N ALA A 112 5.92 -12.44 9.67
CA ALA A 112 5.84 -13.89 9.79
C ALA A 112 6.20 -14.64 8.49
N ASN A 113 6.18 -14.00 7.32
CA ASN A 113 6.74 -14.52 6.06
C ASN A 113 8.21 -14.97 6.19
N VAL A 114 8.95 -14.45 7.17
CA VAL A 114 10.31 -14.91 7.48
C VAL A 114 10.35 -16.40 7.87
N LEU A 115 9.23 -16.96 8.33
CA LEU A 115 9.11 -18.36 8.71
C LEU A 115 9.17 -19.31 7.50
N LYS A 116 8.95 -18.82 6.27
CA LYS A 116 9.21 -19.56 5.02
C LYS A 116 10.70 -19.71 4.72
N LYS A 117 11.58 -18.92 5.36
CA LYS A 117 13.02 -18.96 5.13
C LYS A 117 13.70 -20.08 5.92
N PRO A 118 14.90 -20.55 5.52
CA PRO A 118 15.68 -21.55 6.25
C PRO A 118 15.86 -21.17 7.73
N PHE A 119 15.93 -22.18 8.61
CA PHE A 119 15.90 -22.00 10.07
C PHE A 119 16.98 -21.05 10.60
N TRP A 120 18.21 -21.09 10.05
CA TRP A 120 19.33 -20.21 10.47
C TRP A 120 19.03 -18.71 10.25
N LYS A 121 18.15 -18.34 9.29
CA LYS A 121 17.71 -16.96 9.07
C LYS A 121 16.63 -16.49 10.07
N ARG A 122 16.07 -17.42 10.86
CA ARG A 122 14.99 -17.14 11.82
C ARG A 122 15.49 -16.90 13.25
N TRP A 123 16.73 -17.30 13.58
CA TRP A 123 17.23 -17.35 14.96
C TRP A 123 17.81 -16.02 15.49
N SER A 124 17.80 -14.96 14.74
CA SER A 124 18.31 -13.68 15.22
C SER A 124 17.35 -13.00 16.19
N VAL A 125 17.91 -12.28 17.19
CA VAL A 125 17.12 -11.42 18.10
C VAL A 125 16.22 -10.47 17.33
N ARG A 126 16.70 -9.91 16.22
CA ARG A 126 15.91 -9.06 15.33
C ARG A 126 14.64 -9.76 14.85
N VAL A 127 14.74 -11.01 14.40
CA VAL A 127 13.59 -11.75 13.89
C VAL A 127 12.60 -12.05 15.00
N LYS A 128 13.08 -12.54 16.15
CA LYS A 128 12.24 -12.82 17.31
C LYS A 128 11.48 -11.57 17.78
N MET A 129 12.17 -10.42 17.86
CA MET A 129 11.55 -9.16 18.27
C MET A 129 10.54 -8.63 17.27
N GLN A 130 10.78 -8.75 15.97
CA GLN A 130 9.82 -8.33 14.95
C GLN A 130 8.55 -9.21 14.96
N LEU A 131 8.70 -10.53 15.11
CA LEU A 131 7.56 -11.46 15.27
C LEU A 131 6.77 -11.16 16.56
N TYR A 132 7.45 -10.88 17.66
CA TYR A 132 6.82 -10.47 18.91
C TYR A 132 6.00 -9.20 18.76
N LEU A 133 6.56 -8.15 18.12
CA LEU A 133 5.89 -6.88 17.91
C LEU A 133 4.65 -7.03 17.03
N GLU A 134 4.76 -7.80 15.95
CA GLU A 134 3.64 -8.06 15.04
C GLU A 134 2.53 -8.86 15.76
N LYS A 135 2.89 -9.92 16.47
CA LYS A 135 1.92 -10.69 17.26
C LYS A 135 1.23 -9.82 18.32
N ARG A 136 2.00 -8.99 19.03
CA ARG A 136 1.48 -8.07 20.06
C ARG A 136 0.52 -7.04 19.48
N GLU A 137 0.84 -6.44 18.33
CA GLU A 137 -0.05 -5.53 17.60
C GLU A 137 -1.40 -6.18 17.33
N LEU A 138 -1.40 -7.36 16.69
CA LEU A 138 -2.62 -8.08 16.33
C LEU A 138 -3.42 -8.57 17.55
N GLN A 139 -2.74 -9.00 18.62
CA GLN A 139 -3.40 -9.43 19.85
C GLN A 139 -4.09 -8.27 20.55
N THR A 140 -3.49 -7.09 20.57
CA THR A 140 -4.03 -5.90 21.22
C THR A 140 -5.26 -5.35 20.49
N ALA A 141 -5.26 -5.40 19.16
CA ALA A 141 -6.35 -4.90 18.34
C ALA A 141 -7.67 -5.64 18.66
N ARG A 142 -8.77 -4.89 18.76
CA ARG A 142 -10.14 -5.42 18.74
C ARG A 142 -10.59 -5.66 17.30
N CYS A 143 -10.07 -4.85 16.38
CA CYS A 143 -10.39 -4.90 14.97
C CYS A 143 -9.10 -4.77 14.13
N ILE A 144 -8.92 -5.65 13.16
CA ILE A 144 -7.78 -5.67 12.25
C ILE A 144 -8.31 -5.41 10.84
N ILE A 145 -7.84 -4.37 10.20
CA ILE A 145 -8.20 -3.97 8.84
C ILE A 145 -7.06 -4.35 7.89
N PRO A 146 -7.17 -5.39 7.08
CA PRO A 146 -6.23 -5.63 5.99
C PRO A 146 -6.43 -4.58 4.89
N ASN A 147 -5.35 -4.12 4.25
CA ASN A 147 -5.45 -3.18 3.14
C ASN A 147 -5.75 -3.85 1.78
N SER A 148 -5.84 -5.17 1.76
CA SER A 148 -6.17 -5.95 0.55
C SER A 148 -6.57 -7.39 0.90
N THR A 149 -7.25 -8.07 -0.02
CA THR A 149 -7.56 -9.51 0.10
C THR A 149 -6.29 -10.36 0.16
N PHE A 150 -5.21 -9.92 -0.48
CA PHE A 150 -3.90 -10.56 -0.41
C PHE A 150 -3.35 -10.52 1.02
N ILE A 151 -3.37 -9.37 1.68
CA ILE A 151 -2.92 -9.24 3.08
C ILE A 151 -3.86 -9.96 4.04
N ALA A 152 -5.17 -9.95 3.81
CA ALA A 152 -6.13 -10.71 4.63
C ALA A 152 -5.80 -12.22 4.63
N ARG A 153 -5.53 -12.80 3.46
CA ARG A 153 -5.13 -14.22 3.33
C ARG A 153 -3.80 -14.52 4.04
N GLU A 154 -2.81 -13.66 3.86
CA GLU A 154 -1.50 -13.81 4.51
C GLU A 154 -1.63 -13.74 6.04
N LEU A 155 -2.41 -12.79 6.57
CA LEU A 155 -2.67 -12.67 8.01
C LEU A 155 -3.41 -13.90 8.56
N ALA A 156 -4.46 -14.37 7.88
CA ALA A 156 -5.21 -15.56 8.27
C ALA A 156 -4.31 -16.81 8.29
N HIS A 157 -3.38 -16.91 7.34
CA HIS A 157 -2.42 -18.02 7.27
C HIS A 157 -1.45 -18.03 8.47
N TYR A 158 -0.86 -16.88 8.82
CA TYR A 158 0.15 -16.80 9.88
C TYR A 158 -0.42 -16.60 11.27
N TYR A 159 -1.61 -16.01 11.38
CA TYR A 159 -2.28 -15.66 12.63
C TYR A 159 -3.74 -16.12 12.65
N PRO A 160 -4.03 -17.42 12.47
CA PRO A 160 -5.39 -17.93 12.38
C PRO A 160 -6.23 -17.61 13.62
N SER A 161 -5.61 -17.54 14.81
CA SER A 161 -6.27 -17.14 16.06
C SER A 161 -6.75 -15.69 16.10
N GLN A 162 -6.38 -14.85 15.14
CA GLN A 162 -6.82 -13.47 15.04
C GLN A 162 -7.83 -13.25 13.90
N ALA A 163 -8.23 -14.32 13.19
CA ALA A 163 -9.10 -14.23 12.01
C ALA A 163 -10.47 -13.60 12.33
N GLU A 164 -11.04 -13.90 13.50
CA GLU A 164 -12.33 -13.34 13.94
C GLU A 164 -12.32 -11.82 14.15
N LYS A 165 -11.14 -11.22 14.34
CA LYS A 165 -10.99 -9.78 14.48
C LYS A 165 -10.77 -9.08 13.14
N MET A 166 -10.56 -9.83 12.05
CA MET A 166 -10.31 -9.25 10.73
C MET A 166 -11.61 -8.85 10.07
N THR A 167 -11.62 -7.63 9.55
CA THR A 167 -12.71 -7.14 8.70
C THR A 167 -12.51 -7.55 7.24
N SER A 168 -13.51 -7.29 6.41
CA SER A 168 -13.29 -7.17 4.98
C SER A 168 -12.20 -6.13 4.72
N PRO A 169 -11.32 -6.35 3.73
CA PRO A 169 -10.25 -5.42 3.41
C PRO A 169 -10.77 -4.02 3.05
N ILE A 170 -10.11 -2.99 3.57
CA ILE A 170 -10.34 -1.61 3.14
C ILE A 170 -9.12 -1.16 2.33
N ALA A 171 -9.27 -1.23 1.01
CA ALA A 171 -8.22 -0.84 0.09
C ALA A 171 -8.00 0.69 0.11
N PRO A 172 -6.77 1.17 -0.17
CA PRO A 172 -6.48 2.59 -0.31
C PRO A 172 -7.33 3.27 -1.40
N GLY A 173 -7.55 4.56 -1.25
CA GLY A 173 -8.08 5.40 -2.29
C GLY A 173 -7.03 5.77 -3.33
N VAL A 174 -7.47 6.25 -4.47
CA VAL A 174 -6.61 6.78 -5.53
C VAL A 174 -7.07 8.15 -5.96
N GLN A 175 -6.10 9.00 -6.26
CA GLN A 175 -6.32 10.30 -6.87
C GLN A 175 -5.61 10.31 -8.22
N VAL A 176 -6.33 10.65 -9.26
CA VAL A 176 -5.79 10.76 -10.62
C VAL A 176 -5.61 12.23 -10.94
N LEU A 177 -4.41 12.58 -11.37
CA LEU A 177 -4.08 13.95 -11.78
C LEU A 177 -4.29 14.16 -13.28
N SER A 178 -4.04 13.11 -14.09
CA SER A 178 -4.21 13.14 -15.55
C SER A 178 -4.70 11.77 -16.02
N ALA A 179 -5.79 11.77 -16.79
CA ALA A 179 -6.27 10.58 -17.46
C ALA A 179 -5.63 10.48 -18.85
N ARG A 180 -5.29 9.25 -19.25
CA ARG A 180 -4.81 8.98 -20.61
C ARG A 180 -6.03 8.86 -21.54
N PRO A 181 -6.14 9.70 -22.58
CA PRO A 181 -7.16 9.47 -23.59
C PRO A 181 -6.85 8.18 -24.36
N PHE A 182 -7.91 7.42 -24.66
CA PHE A 182 -7.73 6.20 -25.44
C PHE A 182 -7.21 6.54 -26.84
N SER A 183 -6.14 5.86 -27.23
CA SER A 183 -5.61 5.87 -28.59
C SER A 183 -5.09 4.48 -28.95
N ALA A 184 -5.26 4.08 -30.19
CA ALA A 184 -4.69 2.83 -30.68
C ALA A 184 -3.16 2.93 -30.69
N VAL A 185 -2.52 1.88 -30.20
CA VAL A 185 -1.05 1.78 -30.16
C VAL A 185 -0.54 1.29 -31.51
N ALA A 186 0.50 1.92 -32.04
CA ALA A 186 1.13 1.50 -33.29
C ALA A 186 1.58 0.03 -33.22
N LYS A 187 1.39 -0.72 -34.31
CA LYS A 187 1.64 -2.17 -34.37
C LYS A 187 3.07 -2.57 -33.95
N GLU A 188 4.07 -1.75 -34.28
CA GLU A 188 5.47 -2.01 -33.99
C GLU A 188 5.99 -1.25 -32.75
N GLY A 189 5.14 -0.41 -32.13
CA GLY A 189 5.50 0.47 -31.02
C GLY A 189 4.72 0.17 -29.74
N GLY A 190 4.72 1.18 -28.88
CA GLY A 190 4.04 1.20 -27.60
C GLY A 190 4.98 1.62 -26.47
N ILE A 191 4.40 2.13 -25.37
CA ILE A 191 5.15 2.58 -24.20
C ILE A 191 4.71 1.74 -23.00
N VAL A 192 5.63 0.93 -22.50
CA VAL A 192 5.44 0.13 -21.29
C VAL A 192 6.04 0.87 -20.10
N GLY A 193 5.24 1.14 -19.08
CA GLY A 193 5.66 1.76 -17.83
C GLY A 193 5.98 0.74 -16.75
N PHE A 194 6.98 1.03 -15.92
CA PHE A 194 7.27 0.36 -14.66
C PHE A 194 7.46 1.43 -13.59
N VAL A 195 6.74 1.31 -12.45
CA VAL A 195 6.78 2.32 -11.38
C VAL A 195 7.10 1.68 -10.05
N GLY A 196 8.19 2.13 -9.41
CA GLY A 196 8.49 1.76 -8.02
C GLY A 196 9.94 1.69 -7.61
N LYS A 197 10.24 2.30 -6.46
CA LYS A 197 11.61 2.42 -5.91
C LYS A 197 12.26 1.07 -5.57
N GLU A 198 11.50 0.14 -4.98
CA GLU A 198 11.99 -1.21 -4.60
C GLU A 198 11.95 -2.15 -5.81
N TRP A 199 12.66 -1.78 -6.87
CA TRP A 199 12.61 -2.40 -8.19
C TRP A 199 12.81 -3.92 -8.20
N LYS A 200 13.67 -4.47 -7.31
CA LYS A 200 13.90 -5.92 -7.21
C LYS A 200 12.63 -6.65 -6.78
N ARG A 201 11.99 -6.17 -5.71
CA ARG A 201 10.74 -6.76 -5.18
C ARG A 201 9.57 -6.58 -6.15
N LYS A 202 9.55 -5.47 -6.86
CA LYS A 202 8.53 -5.13 -7.84
C LYS A 202 8.72 -5.80 -9.20
N GLY A 203 9.79 -6.59 -9.36
CA GLY A 203 9.98 -7.48 -10.50
C GLY A 203 10.57 -6.82 -11.75
N LEU A 204 11.36 -5.73 -11.61
CA LEU A 204 12.00 -5.10 -12.77
C LEU A 204 12.83 -6.07 -13.64
N PRO A 205 13.60 -7.04 -13.08
CA PRO A 205 14.33 -7.99 -13.91
C PRO A 205 13.39 -8.79 -14.83
N LEU A 206 12.31 -9.35 -14.31
CA LEU A 206 11.33 -10.06 -15.11
C LEU A 206 10.61 -9.14 -16.11
N ALA A 207 10.33 -7.88 -15.73
CA ALA A 207 9.75 -6.92 -16.66
C ALA A 207 10.67 -6.64 -17.84
N VAL A 208 11.98 -6.54 -17.62
CA VAL A 208 12.98 -6.38 -18.70
C VAL A 208 13.00 -7.60 -19.61
N GLU A 209 12.96 -8.81 -19.08
CA GLU A 209 12.91 -10.04 -19.89
C GLU A 209 11.64 -10.10 -20.76
N ILE A 210 10.48 -9.74 -20.21
CA ILE A 210 9.20 -9.69 -20.92
C ILE A 210 9.26 -8.67 -22.07
N VAL A 211 9.74 -7.46 -21.77
CA VAL A 211 9.84 -6.38 -22.79
C VAL A 211 10.86 -6.73 -23.85
N ALA A 212 12.01 -7.30 -23.50
CA ALA A 212 13.04 -7.73 -24.45
C ALA A 212 12.51 -8.80 -25.43
N GLU A 213 11.72 -9.75 -24.92
CA GLU A 213 11.12 -10.76 -25.78
C GLU A 213 10.05 -10.18 -26.70
N LEU A 214 9.18 -9.30 -26.20
CA LEU A 214 8.16 -8.63 -27.01
C LEU A 214 8.77 -7.69 -28.06
N LYS A 215 9.90 -7.07 -27.76
CA LYS A 215 10.61 -6.17 -28.68
C LYS A 215 11.05 -6.85 -29.97
N LYS A 216 11.25 -8.18 -29.98
CA LYS A 216 11.53 -8.94 -31.20
C LYS A 216 10.41 -8.83 -32.24
N LYS A 217 9.17 -8.64 -31.80
CA LYS A 217 7.99 -8.43 -32.64
C LYS A 217 7.58 -6.96 -32.78
N ARG A 218 7.97 -6.12 -31.80
CA ARG A 218 7.64 -4.69 -31.73
C ARG A 218 8.93 -3.86 -31.59
N PRO A 219 9.70 -3.65 -32.67
CA PRO A 219 11.05 -3.05 -32.60
C PRO A 219 11.06 -1.62 -32.04
N LEU A 220 9.95 -0.87 -32.18
CA LEU A 220 9.80 0.50 -31.68
C LEU A 220 9.22 0.58 -30.26
N LEU A 221 9.09 -0.57 -29.56
CA LEU A 221 8.61 -0.62 -28.18
C LEU A 221 9.55 0.14 -27.24
N GLN A 222 8.99 1.01 -26.39
CA GLN A 222 9.72 1.78 -25.39
C GLN A 222 9.39 1.26 -23.97
N PHE A 223 10.37 1.30 -23.08
CA PHE A 223 10.23 0.92 -21.69
C PHE A 223 10.65 2.05 -20.75
N ILE A 224 9.72 2.60 -19.98
CA ILE A 224 9.98 3.72 -19.08
C ILE A 224 9.94 3.23 -17.64
N VAL A 225 11.04 3.41 -16.91
CA VAL A 225 11.20 3.01 -15.50
C VAL A 225 11.23 4.24 -14.60
N VAL A 226 10.24 4.34 -13.70
CA VAL A 226 10.12 5.43 -12.72
C VAL A 226 10.38 4.90 -11.31
N GLY A 227 11.23 5.59 -10.55
CA GLY A 227 11.44 5.35 -9.13
C GLY A 227 12.87 5.02 -8.71
N PRO A 228 13.58 4.05 -9.33
CA PRO A 228 14.96 3.74 -8.99
C PRO A 228 15.94 4.78 -9.53
N ASP A 229 17.07 4.92 -8.85
CA ASP A 229 18.20 5.70 -9.42
C ASP A 229 18.77 4.98 -10.65
N LYS A 230 19.08 5.74 -11.70
CA LYS A 230 19.61 5.21 -12.98
C LYS A 230 20.81 4.27 -12.76
N LYS A 231 21.73 4.65 -11.86
CA LYS A 231 22.93 3.87 -11.54
C LYS A 231 22.64 2.48 -10.97
N ASP A 232 21.51 2.33 -10.22
CA ASP A 232 21.15 1.09 -9.56
C ASP A 232 20.53 0.05 -10.51
N ILE A 233 20.03 0.50 -11.66
CA ILE A 233 19.32 -0.34 -12.64
C ILE A 233 19.98 -0.37 -14.02
N ALA A 234 21.08 0.36 -14.23
CA ALA A 234 21.75 0.45 -15.53
C ALA A 234 22.10 -0.93 -16.10
N SER A 235 22.64 -1.83 -15.27
CA SER A 235 22.99 -3.20 -15.71
C SER A 235 21.76 -4.05 -16.04
N VAL A 236 20.62 -3.80 -15.37
CA VAL A 236 19.38 -4.52 -15.64
C VAL A 236 18.76 -4.07 -16.96
N LEU A 237 18.83 -2.78 -17.26
CA LEU A 237 18.26 -2.19 -18.48
C LEU A 237 19.14 -2.41 -19.73
N GLN A 238 20.36 -2.87 -19.57
CA GLN A 238 21.33 -3.03 -20.68
C GLN A 238 20.79 -3.89 -21.83
N ALA A 239 19.97 -4.91 -21.51
CA ALA A 239 19.37 -5.80 -22.53
C ALA A 239 18.41 -5.08 -23.50
N LEU A 240 17.91 -3.91 -23.13
CA LEU A 240 16.93 -3.13 -23.92
C LEU A 240 17.60 -1.99 -24.70
N GLY A 241 18.87 -1.63 -24.40
CA GLY A 241 19.59 -0.54 -25.05
C GLY A 241 18.81 0.78 -24.97
N ASP A 242 18.77 1.51 -26.07
CA ASP A 242 18.14 2.84 -26.18
C ASP A 242 16.60 2.82 -26.06
N SER A 243 15.99 1.64 -26.02
CA SER A 243 14.54 1.51 -25.81
C SER A 243 14.13 1.59 -24.35
N ALA A 244 15.09 1.61 -23.40
CA ALA A 244 14.82 1.71 -21.98
C ALA A 244 15.23 3.08 -21.42
N HIS A 245 14.28 3.76 -20.79
CA HIS A 245 14.47 5.09 -20.21
C HIS A 245 14.25 5.06 -18.71
N SER A 246 15.25 5.47 -17.92
CA SER A 246 15.13 5.68 -16.48
C SER A 246 14.76 7.13 -16.22
N ALA A 247 13.55 7.36 -15.73
CA ALA A 247 13.03 8.68 -15.37
C ALA A 247 13.38 9.11 -13.92
N GLY A 248 14.05 8.22 -13.16
CA GLY A 248 14.38 8.49 -11.76
C GLY A 248 13.14 8.54 -10.85
N TRP A 249 13.33 9.08 -9.63
CA TRP A 249 12.24 9.20 -8.68
C TRP A 249 11.34 10.39 -9.02
N GLN A 250 10.03 10.13 -8.98
CA GLN A 250 8.98 11.14 -9.12
C GLN A 250 8.01 11.01 -7.96
N ALA A 251 7.64 12.15 -7.36
CA ALA A 251 6.66 12.17 -6.25
C ALA A 251 5.27 11.75 -6.75
N GLN A 252 4.93 12.16 -7.96
CA GLN A 252 3.67 11.86 -8.64
C GLN A 252 4.00 11.42 -10.07
N PRO A 253 4.10 10.11 -10.35
CA PRO A 253 4.32 9.61 -11.69
C PRO A 253 3.19 10.00 -12.63
N ASP A 254 3.51 10.46 -13.82
CA ASP A 254 2.52 10.72 -14.86
C ASP A 254 2.25 9.43 -15.65
N TYR A 255 1.10 8.83 -15.38
CA TYR A 255 0.67 7.60 -16.05
C TYR A 255 0.14 7.83 -17.46
N SER A 256 -0.21 9.07 -17.84
CA SER A 256 -0.81 9.38 -19.17
C SER A 256 0.10 9.03 -20.33
N HIS A 257 1.41 8.92 -20.09
CA HIS A 257 2.41 8.55 -21.09
C HIS A 257 2.55 7.03 -21.31
N PHE A 258 1.90 6.18 -20.47
CA PHE A 258 2.01 4.74 -20.59
C PHE A 258 0.84 4.15 -21.38
N ASP A 259 1.11 3.22 -22.27
CA ASP A 259 0.09 2.38 -22.89
C ASP A 259 -0.31 1.22 -21.98
N VAL A 260 0.68 0.68 -21.24
CA VAL A 260 0.50 -0.42 -20.30
C VAL A 260 1.44 -0.24 -19.11
N LEU A 261 0.97 -0.47 -17.89
CA LEU A 261 1.82 -0.64 -16.71
C LEU A 261 2.15 -2.13 -16.54
N LEU A 262 3.44 -2.47 -16.55
CA LEU A 262 3.92 -3.83 -16.28
C LEU A 262 4.47 -3.93 -14.85
N HIS A 263 3.85 -4.77 -14.00
CA HIS A 263 4.20 -4.85 -12.58
C HIS A 263 4.24 -6.29 -12.05
N PRO A 264 5.24 -7.11 -12.47
CA PRO A 264 5.37 -8.52 -12.09
C PRO A 264 6.02 -8.65 -10.70
N ALA A 265 5.43 -8.01 -9.69
CA ALA A 265 5.97 -7.97 -8.34
C ALA A 265 5.95 -9.34 -7.68
N SER A 266 7.02 -9.66 -6.94
CA SER A 266 7.08 -10.89 -6.13
C SER A 266 6.21 -10.81 -4.87
N HIS A 267 5.91 -9.61 -4.41
CA HIS A 267 5.07 -9.35 -3.25
C HIS A 267 4.73 -7.86 -3.14
N GLU A 268 3.47 -7.51 -3.33
CA GLU A 268 3.00 -6.13 -3.24
C GLU A 268 1.73 -6.06 -2.37
N PRO A 269 1.78 -5.49 -1.16
CA PRO A 269 0.66 -5.50 -0.21
C PRO A 269 -0.65 -4.99 -0.79
N TYR A 270 -0.58 -3.85 -1.49
CA TYR A 270 -1.68 -3.35 -2.29
C TYR A 270 -1.21 -3.06 -3.72
N GLY A 271 -0.30 -2.09 -3.90
CA GLY A 271 0.15 -1.64 -5.21
C GLY A 271 -0.58 -0.38 -5.67
N MET A 272 -0.39 0.73 -4.95
CA MET A 272 -0.98 2.03 -5.29
C MET A 272 -0.75 2.38 -6.77
N VAL A 273 0.47 2.14 -7.28
CA VAL A 273 0.85 2.41 -8.67
C VAL A 273 -0.03 1.65 -9.69
N ILE A 274 -0.55 0.47 -9.32
CA ILE A 274 -1.46 -0.32 -10.16
C ILE A 274 -2.84 0.35 -10.20
N ALA A 275 -3.36 0.73 -9.03
CA ALA A 275 -4.64 1.41 -8.91
C ALA A 275 -4.60 2.79 -9.58
N GLU A 276 -3.51 3.53 -9.41
CA GLU A 276 -3.25 4.82 -10.07
C GLU A 276 -3.23 4.68 -11.59
N ALA A 277 -2.56 3.65 -12.13
CA ALA A 277 -2.53 3.38 -13.57
C ALA A 277 -3.94 3.06 -14.11
N MET A 278 -4.68 2.16 -13.45
CA MET A 278 -6.07 1.85 -13.84
C MET A 278 -6.96 3.09 -13.82
N ALA A 279 -6.85 3.90 -12.78
CA ALA A 279 -7.63 5.12 -12.64
C ALA A 279 -7.24 6.18 -13.69
N ALA A 280 -5.99 6.16 -14.17
CA ALA A 280 -5.54 6.97 -15.29
C ALA A 280 -5.94 6.41 -16.67
N GLY A 281 -6.69 5.32 -16.75
CA GLY A 281 -7.07 4.68 -18.01
C GLY A 281 -5.95 3.89 -18.69
N VAL A 282 -4.95 3.46 -17.92
CA VAL A 282 -3.82 2.67 -18.40
C VAL A 282 -4.05 1.19 -18.09
N ALA A 283 -3.90 0.32 -19.08
CA ALA A 283 -4.00 -1.11 -18.88
C ALA A 283 -2.86 -1.62 -17.99
N VAL A 284 -3.12 -2.70 -17.25
CA VAL A 284 -2.13 -3.25 -16.33
C VAL A 284 -1.85 -4.73 -16.63
N VAL A 285 -0.57 -5.13 -16.57
CA VAL A 285 -0.15 -6.55 -16.60
C VAL A 285 0.64 -6.79 -15.32
N ILE A 286 0.08 -7.57 -14.40
CA ILE A 286 0.58 -7.68 -13.04
C ILE A 286 0.61 -9.12 -12.55
N SER A 287 1.34 -9.38 -11.45
CA SER A 287 1.32 -10.67 -10.79
C SER A 287 0.12 -10.81 -9.84
N ASP A 288 -0.28 -12.05 -9.57
CA ASP A 288 -1.25 -12.44 -8.53
C ASP A 288 -0.76 -12.15 -7.10
N GLN A 289 0.51 -11.73 -6.95
CA GLN A 289 1.11 -11.35 -5.67
C GLN A 289 0.90 -9.86 -5.33
N CYS A 290 0.01 -9.18 -6.06
CA CYS A 290 -0.37 -7.77 -5.85
C CYS A 290 -1.75 -7.68 -5.22
N GLY A 291 -1.90 -6.91 -4.15
CA GLY A 291 -3.20 -6.71 -3.49
C GLY A 291 -4.24 -6.05 -4.40
N ALA A 292 -3.81 -5.16 -5.29
CA ALA A 292 -4.66 -4.53 -6.30
C ALA A 292 -5.16 -5.49 -7.40
N ALA A 293 -4.64 -6.72 -7.48
CA ALA A 293 -5.10 -7.71 -8.44
C ALA A 293 -6.61 -7.98 -8.35
N ALA A 294 -7.18 -7.89 -7.14
CA ALA A 294 -8.62 -8.05 -6.91
C ALA A 294 -9.49 -6.97 -7.58
N HIS A 295 -8.88 -5.86 -8.01
CA HIS A 295 -9.57 -4.73 -8.65
C HIS A 295 -9.39 -4.69 -10.18
N VAL A 296 -8.57 -5.58 -10.75
CA VAL A 296 -8.38 -5.64 -12.20
C VAL A 296 -9.61 -6.27 -12.85
N GLN A 297 -10.42 -5.42 -13.44
CA GLN A 297 -11.64 -5.81 -14.15
C GLN A 297 -11.30 -6.40 -15.53
N THR A 298 -12.26 -7.14 -16.10
CA THR A 298 -12.17 -7.59 -17.49
C THR A 298 -12.00 -6.38 -18.41
N GLY A 299 -10.98 -6.41 -19.27
CA GLY A 299 -10.64 -5.29 -20.15
C GLY A 299 -9.68 -4.26 -19.53
N ALA A 300 -9.44 -4.29 -18.21
CA ALA A 300 -8.46 -3.40 -17.56
C ALA A 300 -7.02 -3.93 -17.67
N GLY A 301 -6.84 -5.19 -18.03
CA GLY A 301 -5.51 -5.81 -18.14
C GLY A 301 -5.52 -7.28 -17.77
N SER A 302 -4.36 -7.78 -17.32
CA SER A 302 -4.17 -9.20 -16.99
C SER A 302 -3.51 -9.38 -15.62
N VAL A 303 -4.01 -10.35 -14.85
CA VAL A 303 -3.38 -10.84 -13.62
C VAL A 303 -2.84 -12.24 -13.89
N LEU A 304 -1.54 -12.43 -13.73
CA LEU A 304 -0.87 -13.70 -13.99
C LEU A 304 -0.26 -14.28 -12.73
N PRO A 305 -0.26 -15.62 -12.56
CA PRO A 305 0.58 -16.24 -11.53
C PRO A 305 2.04 -15.78 -11.69
N LEU A 306 2.71 -15.43 -10.59
CA LEU A 306 4.13 -15.05 -10.68
C LEU A 306 5.00 -16.15 -11.29
N SER A 307 4.59 -17.43 -11.12
CA SER A 307 5.24 -18.61 -11.70
C SER A 307 4.87 -18.85 -13.17
N ALA A 308 4.05 -18.00 -13.79
CA ALA A 308 3.69 -18.15 -15.19
C ALA A 308 4.93 -18.09 -16.09
N PRO A 309 5.01 -18.95 -17.12
CA PRO A 309 6.14 -18.94 -18.06
C PRO A 309 6.19 -17.63 -18.86
N LEU A 310 7.40 -17.21 -19.22
CA LEU A 310 7.66 -15.98 -19.95
C LEU A 310 6.73 -15.74 -21.17
N PRO A 311 6.44 -16.74 -22.02
CA PRO A 311 5.54 -16.53 -23.16
C PRO A 311 4.13 -16.05 -22.78
N LEU A 312 3.60 -16.46 -21.64
CA LEU A 312 2.29 -15.98 -21.17
C LEU A 312 2.33 -14.50 -20.76
N TRP A 313 3.40 -14.06 -20.12
CA TRP A 313 3.61 -12.66 -19.78
C TRP A 313 3.72 -11.79 -21.05
N VAL A 314 4.51 -12.27 -22.03
CA VAL A 314 4.68 -11.59 -23.32
C VAL A 314 3.34 -11.48 -24.05
N HIS A 315 2.56 -12.58 -24.07
CA HIS A 315 1.23 -12.58 -24.70
C HIS A 315 0.28 -11.61 -24.02
N ALA A 316 0.22 -11.59 -22.70
CA ALA A 316 -0.63 -10.67 -21.95
C ALA A 316 -0.25 -9.20 -22.18
N LEU A 317 1.06 -8.91 -22.26
CA LEU A 317 1.55 -7.56 -22.57
C LEU A 317 1.19 -7.15 -24.01
N GLU A 318 1.33 -8.06 -24.96
CA GLU A 318 0.94 -7.84 -26.36
C GLU A 318 -0.56 -7.58 -26.49
N GLN A 319 -1.40 -8.39 -25.82
CA GLN A 319 -2.86 -8.17 -25.78
C GLN A 319 -3.22 -6.80 -25.21
N ALA A 320 -2.58 -6.39 -24.13
CA ALA A 320 -2.81 -5.10 -23.51
C ALA A 320 -2.44 -3.92 -24.45
N LEU A 321 -1.38 -4.07 -25.26
CA LEU A 321 -0.96 -3.07 -26.25
C LEU A 321 -1.84 -3.07 -27.53
N THR A 322 -2.44 -4.19 -27.90
CA THR A 322 -3.25 -4.33 -29.14
C THR A 322 -4.75 -4.10 -28.90
N ARG A 323 -5.15 -3.75 -27.66
CA ARG A 323 -6.56 -3.49 -27.36
C ARG A 323 -7.13 -2.39 -28.26
N ASN A 324 -8.38 -2.54 -28.63
CA ASN A 324 -9.13 -1.60 -29.47
C ASN A 324 -10.27 -0.87 -28.72
N THR A 325 -10.33 -1.04 -27.42
CA THR A 325 -11.31 -0.40 -26.53
C THR A 325 -10.60 0.31 -25.38
N PRO A 326 -11.17 1.37 -24.82
CA PRO A 326 -10.62 2.01 -23.63
C PRO A 326 -10.59 1.05 -22.43
N VAL A 327 -9.71 1.32 -21.49
CA VAL A 327 -9.68 0.63 -20.19
C VAL A 327 -10.96 1.00 -19.45
N PRO A 328 -11.65 0.04 -18.82
CA PRO A 328 -12.80 0.33 -17.96
C PRO A 328 -12.45 1.36 -16.88
N GLU A 329 -13.38 2.26 -16.61
CA GLU A 329 -13.18 3.27 -15.57
C GLU A 329 -12.97 2.61 -14.21
N PHE A 330 -11.91 3.00 -13.52
CA PHE A 330 -11.63 2.62 -12.15
C PHE A 330 -11.59 3.86 -11.27
N SER A 331 -12.44 3.89 -10.26
CA SER A 331 -12.50 4.99 -9.30
C SER A 331 -12.62 4.44 -7.89
N ARG A 332 -11.77 4.95 -7.00
CA ARG A 332 -11.83 4.68 -5.56
C ARG A 332 -11.40 5.94 -4.80
N PRO A 333 -12.30 6.91 -4.64
CA PRO A 333 -11.98 8.17 -3.97
C PRO A 333 -11.68 7.94 -2.49
N TRP A 334 -10.80 8.75 -1.91
CA TRP A 334 -10.48 8.69 -0.48
C TRP A 334 -11.68 8.94 0.42
N GLN A 335 -12.64 9.72 -0.05
CA GLN A 335 -13.92 9.91 0.62
C GLN A 335 -14.65 8.58 0.88
N GLN A 336 -14.67 7.67 -0.10
CA GLN A 336 -15.26 6.34 0.08
C GLN A 336 -14.50 5.53 1.13
N VAL A 337 -13.17 5.56 1.12
CA VAL A 337 -12.32 4.90 2.11
C VAL A 337 -12.61 5.41 3.52
N ALA A 338 -12.74 6.74 3.68
CA ALA A 338 -13.09 7.36 4.96
C ALA A 338 -14.49 6.95 5.43
N LEU A 339 -15.47 6.86 4.53
CA LEU A 339 -16.84 6.42 4.85
C LEU A 339 -16.85 4.95 5.33
N GLU A 340 -16.09 4.07 4.68
CA GLU A 340 -15.94 2.67 5.09
C GLU A 340 -15.35 2.57 6.51
N HIS A 341 -14.30 3.35 6.81
CA HIS A 341 -13.71 3.43 8.15
C HIS A 341 -14.70 3.97 9.18
N LEU A 342 -15.38 5.07 8.87
CA LEU A 342 -16.33 5.69 9.78
C LEU A 342 -17.50 4.76 10.10
N THR A 343 -17.98 4.01 9.12
CA THR A 343 -19.02 2.98 9.29
C THR A 343 -18.54 1.88 10.24
N LEU A 344 -17.32 1.38 10.03
CA LEU A 344 -16.71 0.39 10.90
C LEU A 344 -16.52 0.90 12.33
N TYR A 345 -15.98 2.11 12.51
CA TYR A 345 -15.77 2.71 13.82
C TYR A 345 -17.07 2.83 14.61
N ARG A 346 -18.14 3.28 13.96
CA ARG A 346 -19.47 3.39 14.57
C ARG A 346 -20.05 2.03 14.95
N ALA A 347 -19.85 1.01 14.11
CA ALA A 347 -20.27 -0.35 14.43
C ALA A 347 -19.55 -0.90 15.66
N MET A 348 -18.23 -0.71 15.74
CA MET A 348 -17.42 -1.13 16.90
C MET A 348 -17.81 -0.43 18.19
N LEU A 349 -18.14 0.85 18.14
CA LEU A 349 -18.55 1.59 19.35
C LEU A 349 -19.93 1.16 19.84
N ARG A 350 -20.83 0.77 18.96
CA ARG A 350 -22.15 0.22 19.34
C ARG A 350 -22.04 -1.16 19.97
N SER A 351 -21.21 -2.05 19.42
CA SER A 351 -20.99 -3.39 19.99
C SER A 351 -20.17 -3.37 21.28
N GLY A 352 -19.40 -2.33 21.53
CA GLY A 352 -18.53 -2.17 22.69
C GLY A 352 -19.21 -1.56 23.91
N THR A 353 -20.49 -1.14 23.85
CA THR A 353 -21.23 -0.66 25.03
C THR A 353 -21.53 -1.77 26.04
N ASP A 354 -21.43 -3.06 25.65
CA ASP A 354 -21.66 -4.20 26.55
C ASP A 354 -20.39 -4.81 27.15
N GLN A 355 -19.18 -4.41 26.71
CA GLN A 355 -17.92 -4.95 27.27
C GLN A 355 -16.84 -3.86 27.27
N ALA A 356 -16.76 -3.08 28.33
CA ALA A 356 -15.60 -2.27 28.64
C ALA A 356 -14.52 -3.15 29.31
N PRO A 357 -13.45 -3.59 28.63
CA PRO A 357 -12.32 -4.15 29.32
C PRO A 357 -11.50 -3.01 29.92
N ALA A 358 -11.26 -3.10 31.22
CA ALA A 358 -10.25 -2.30 31.90
C ALA A 358 -8.91 -2.50 31.18
N LEU A 359 -8.40 -1.44 30.61
CA LEU A 359 -7.01 -1.38 30.13
C LEU A 359 -6.13 -1.19 31.35
N LEU A 360 -5.37 -2.20 31.74
CA LEU A 360 -4.28 -2.16 32.73
C LEU A 360 -3.10 -1.35 32.21
#